data_c7d4916b058911f98f9c85711bf4aa17
#
_entry.id   c7d4916b058911f98f9c85711bf4aa17
#
_cell.length_a   1.000
_cell.length_b   1.000
_cell.length_c   1.000
_cell.angle_alpha   90.00
_cell.angle_beta   90.00
_cell.angle_gamma   90.00
#
_symmetry.space_group_name_H-M   'P 1'
#
loop_
_entity.id
_entity.type
_entity.pdbx_description
1 polymer ?
#
loop_
_entity_poly.entity_id
_entity_poly.type
_entity_poly.pdbx_seq_one_letter_code
_entity_poly.pdbx_strand_id
1 'polypeptide(L)'
;MFTNDNTECSTRVSVISFNKFDKWIAKQPTFIRNWCLSNNFKGENGKIIKIPYPDGRLKEVLIGEGKDQNLSGIAEFSSKNNGNYYLFLKYADSNEIDIQKIWGWGSYKFNASPQKNLLYVKNPENLKFLENYSLYTNLSRDLINTPANQLNPKTFLSLIKKNELFEKFIFTEYNQAEIKSKFPLTFAVGQASSVKPEILHISNKKILKKDKPIVIIGKGVTFDTGGVNIKPGNSMRNMKKDMGGAAIAISLFLMANSLLKKTKIVLIIPMAENSVSGNSMRPGDILTSSSGKKVEISHTDAEGRLLLADAMELANKYNPSLIVDFATLTGAARVALGEDIPAYFSNNEDVAKKINLLNQKKIRAWRLPLHAPYKNKLKSHFANLCNASLDGMAGSITAALFVEDFINNKNIPWVHFDTYAWSSGSILNTQGAALQGLDIMIEYLNKYFS
;
A
#
# COMPACT_ATOMS: atom_id res chain seq x y z
N MET A 1 -20.02 -4.93 7.90
CA MET A 1 -19.75 -4.60 6.49
C MET A 1 -20.10 -5.78 5.57
N PHE A 2 -19.76 -7.02 5.94
CA PHE A 2 -20.10 -8.24 5.20
C PHE A 2 -20.88 -9.20 6.07
N THR A 3 -21.74 -10.05 5.47
CA THR A 3 -22.50 -11.08 6.16
C THR A 3 -22.70 -12.29 5.24
N ASN A 4 -22.84 -13.47 5.79
CA ASN A 4 -23.31 -14.66 5.09
C ASN A 4 -24.78 -15.01 5.40
N ASP A 5 -25.45 -14.18 6.17
CA ASP A 5 -26.89 -14.31 6.42
C ASP A 5 -27.69 -13.63 5.29
N ASN A 6 -28.31 -14.47 4.46
CA ASN A 6 -29.12 -14.01 3.34
C ASN A 6 -30.46 -13.39 3.77
N THR A 7 -30.93 -13.70 4.98
CA THR A 7 -32.22 -13.19 5.47
C THR A 7 -32.18 -11.70 5.78
N GLU A 8 -30.99 -11.18 6.08
CA GLU A 8 -30.75 -9.76 6.35
C GLU A 8 -30.68 -8.90 5.09
N CYS A 9 -30.36 -9.48 3.91
CA CYS A 9 -30.07 -8.72 2.70
C CYS A 9 -31.22 -8.70 1.70
N SER A 10 -31.95 -7.60 1.66
CA SER A 10 -33.22 -7.45 0.89
C SER A 10 -33.06 -6.65 -0.41
N THR A 11 -32.07 -5.80 -0.54
CA THR A 11 -31.93 -4.90 -1.70
C THR A 11 -30.88 -5.40 -2.68
N ARG A 12 -31.28 -5.58 -3.93
CA ARG A 12 -30.39 -5.98 -5.02
C ARG A 12 -29.54 -4.82 -5.51
N VAL A 13 -28.23 -5.04 -5.69
CA VAL A 13 -27.30 -4.17 -6.39
C VAL A 13 -26.84 -4.87 -7.65
N SER A 14 -27.27 -4.39 -8.80
CA SER A 14 -26.88 -4.90 -10.10
C SER A 14 -25.77 -4.06 -10.70
N VAL A 15 -24.62 -4.69 -10.99
CA VAL A 15 -23.51 -4.05 -11.67
C VAL A 15 -23.64 -4.35 -13.17
N ILE A 16 -23.71 -3.30 -13.98
CA ILE A 16 -23.96 -3.40 -15.42
C ILE A 16 -22.78 -2.77 -16.18
N SER A 17 -22.08 -3.60 -16.95
CA SER A 17 -21.07 -3.13 -17.89
C SER A 17 -21.71 -2.40 -19.05
N PHE A 18 -21.07 -1.34 -19.53
CA PHE A 18 -21.49 -0.62 -20.73
C PHE A 18 -21.61 -1.57 -21.94
N ASN A 19 -20.66 -2.49 -22.10
CA ASN A 19 -20.65 -3.43 -23.22
C ASN A 19 -21.75 -4.51 -23.17
N LYS A 20 -22.35 -4.71 -22.00
CA LYS A 20 -23.43 -5.72 -21.80
C LYS A 20 -24.79 -5.09 -21.57
N PHE A 21 -24.89 -3.76 -21.58
CA PHE A 21 -26.13 -3.04 -21.30
C PHE A 21 -27.25 -3.42 -22.24
N ASP A 22 -27.03 -3.45 -23.56
CA ASP A 22 -28.08 -3.75 -24.55
C ASP A 22 -28.64 -5.17 -24.38
N LYS A 23 -27.78 -6.15 -24.05
CA LYS A 23 -28.21 -7.51 -23.74
C LYS A 23 -29.00 -7.61 -22.44
N TRP A 24 -28.71 -6.74 -21.48
CA TRP A 24 -29.41 -6.67 -20.21
C TRP A 24 -30.76 -5.97 -20.35
N ILE A 25 -30.81 -4.79 -20.98
CA ILE A 25 -32.01 -3.95 -21.06
C ILE A 25 -33.11 -4.63 -21.90
N ALA A 26 -32.73 -5.36 -22.96
CA ALA A 26 -33.68 -6.10 -23.81
C ALA A 26 -34.50 -7.13 -23.02
N LYS A 27 -33.99 -7.63 -21.89
CA LYS A 27 -34.66 -8.62 -21.03
C LYS A 27 -35.44 -8.00 -19.88
N GLN A 28 -35.44 -6.67 -19.77
CA GLN A 28 -36.10 -6.01 -18.66
C GLN A 28 -37.57 -5.68 -18.99
N PRO A 29 -38.45 -5.63 -17.97
CA PRO A 29 -39.82 -5.12 -18.10
C PRO A 29 -39.84 -3.67 -18.63
N THR A 30 -40.92 -3.29 -19.29
CA THR A 30 -41.10 -1.94 -19.87
C THR A 30 -40.83 -0.85 -18.86
N PHE A 31 -41.29 -1.00 -17.61
CA PHE A 31 -41.05 -0.04 -16.54
C PHE A 31 -39.55 0.20 -16.34
N ILE A 32 -38.73 -0.84 -16.22
CA ILE A 32 -37.28 -0.72 -16.00
C ILE A 32 -36.61 -0.09 -17.22
N ARG A 33 -37.03 -0.48 -18.44
CA ARG A 33 -36.53 0.13 -19.68
C ARG A 33 -36.76 1.64 -19.71
N ASN A 34 -37.98 2.05 -19.44
CA ASN A 34 -38.37 3.48 -19.43
C ASN A 34 -37.63 4.23 -18.30
N TRP A 35 -37.44 3.61 -17.12
CA TRP A 35 -36.71 4.19 -16.00
C TRP A 35 -35.25 4.43 -16.36
N CYS A 36 -34.57 3.46 -17.00
CA CYS A 36 -33.22 3.63 -17.49
C CYS A 36 -33.11 4.75 -18.54
N LEU A 37 -34.07 4.82 -19.48
CA LEU A 37 -34.13 5.89 -20.50
C LEU A 37 -34.28 7.26 -19.85
N SER A 38 -35.28 7.42 -18.95
CA SER A 38 -35.51 8.69 -18.24
C SER A 38 -34.33 9.17 -17.42
N ASN A 39 -33.50 8.23 -16.90
CA ASN A 39 -32.32 8.56 -16.14
C ASN A 39 -31.04 8.54 -17.00
N ASN A 40 -31.16 8.39 -18.32
CA ASN A 40 -30.05 8.29 -19.26
C ASN A 40 -28.99 7.23 -18.81
N PHE A 41 -29.42 6.07 -18.30
CA PHE A 41 -28.52 5.00 -17.82
C PHE A 41 -28.25 4.01 -18.95
N LYS A 42 -26.96 3.81 -19.26
CA LYS A 42 -26.46 2.84 -20.24
C LYS A 42 -25.28 2.02 -19.70
N GLY A 43 -25.13 1.95 -18.37
CA GLY A 43 -24.00 1.28 -17.73
C GLY A 43 -22.71 2.12 -17.75
N GLU A 44 -22.84 3.47 -17.87
CA GLU A 44 -21.69 4.38 -17.86
C GLU A 44 -20.97 4.31 -16.51
N ASN A 45 -19.67 4.57 -16.56
CA ASN A 45 -18.81 4.55 -15.39
C ASN A 45 -19.36 5.42 -14.24
N GLY A 46 -19.49 4.78 -13.07
CA GLY A 46 -19.88 5.44 -11.83
C GLY A 46 -21.34 5.91 -11.77
N LYS A 47 -22.12 5.74 -12.85
CA LYS A 47 -23.52 6.15 -12.84
C LYS A 47 -24.36 5.21 -11.98
N ILE A 48 -25.11 5.78 -11.03
CA ILE A 48 -25.94 5.06 -10.07
C ILE A 48 -27.39 5.49 -10.27
N ILE A 49 -28.30 4.53 -10.45
CA ILE A 49 -29.74 4.80 -10.42
C ILE A 49 -30.45 3.85 -9.45
N LYS A 50 -31.46 4.38 -8.76
CA LYS A 50 -32.29 3.64 -7.79
C LYS A 50 -33.64 3.36 -8.42
N ILE A 51 -34.02 2.11 -8.50
CA ILE A 51 -35.33 1.67 -9.02
C ILE A 51 -36.25 1.44 -7.84
N PRO A 52 -37.37 2.16 -7.71
CA PRO A 52 -38.34 1.94 -6.65
C PRO A 52 -39.33 0.81 -6.96
N TYR A 53 -39.98 0.29 -5.93
CA TYR A 53 -41.28 -0.36 -6.05
C TYR A 53 -42.38 0.68 -6.28
N PRO A 54 -43.60 0.26 -6.68
CA PRO A 54 -44.74 1.19 -6.82
C PRO A 54 -45.10 1.93 -5.55
N ASP A 55 -44.81 1.38 -4.38
CA ASP A 55 -45.01 1.97 -3.05
C ASP A 55 -43.86 2.92 -2.62
N GLY A 56 -42.89 3.15 -3.49
CA GLY A 56 -41.73 4.02 -3.22
C GLY A 56 -40.57 3.38 -2.50
N ARG A 57 -40.68 2.15 -1.98
CA ARG A 57 -39.54 1.43 -1.39
C ARG A 57 -38.49 1.11 -2.44
N LEU A 58 -37.22 1.07 -2.04
CA LEU A 58 -36.11 0.74 -2.93
C LEU A 58 -36.18 -0.75 -3.33
N LYS A 59 -36.33 -1.01 -4.63
CA LYS A 59 -36.35 -2.35 -5.21
C LYS A 59 -34.97 -2.84 -5.59
N GLU A 60 -34.23 -2.00 -6.28
CA GLU A 60 -32.94 -2.34 -6.88
C GLU A 60 -32.09 -1.10 -7.11
N VAL A 61 -30.78 -1.27 -7.04
CA VAL A 61 -29.78 -0.26 -7.43
C VAL A 61 -29.05 -0.76 -8.67
N LEU A 62 -28.98 0.05 -9.70
CA LEU A 62 -28.12 -0.20 -10.85
C LEU A 62 -26.88 0.67 -10.76
N ILE A 63 -25.72 0.06 -10.94
CA ILE A 63 -24.43 0.75 -10.94
C ILE A 63 -23.72 0.42 -12.25
N GLY A 64 -23.36 1.47 -13.00
CA GLY A 64 -22.59 1.35 -14.23
C GLY A 64 -21.12 1.11 -13.96
N GLU A 65 -20.55 0.10 -14.61
CA GLU A 65 -19.12 -0.25 -14.53
C GLU A 65 -18.28 0.47 -15.61
N GLY A 66 -18.94 1.07 -16.61
CA GLY A 66 -18.28 1.67 -17.76
C GLY A 66 -17.69 0.63 -18.72
N LYS A 67 -16.80 1.12 -19.61
CA LYS A 67 -16.03 0.28 -20.55
C LYS A 67 -14.75 -0.26 -19.90
N ASP A 68 -14.19 0.49 -18.97
CA ASP A 68 -12.85 0.29 -18.41
C ASP A 68 -12.86 -0.43 -17.05
N GLN A 69 -13.98 -1.09 -16.71
CA GLN A 69 -14.14 -1.80 -15.42
C GLN A 69 -13.84 -0.88 -14.22
N ASN A 70 -14.30 0.36 -14.27
CA ASN A 70 -14.15 1.30 -13.18
C ASN A 70 -15.23 1.06 -12.13
N LEU A 71 -14.79 0.77 -10.90
CA LEU A 71 -15.68 0.44 -9.78
C LEU A 71 -15.94 1.63 -8.84
N SER A 72 -15.68 2.86 -9.28
CA SER A 72 -15.89 4.07 -8.47
C SER A 72 -17.35 4.21 -7.99
N GLY A 73 -18.32 3.82 -8.81
CA GLY A 73 -19.73 3.80 -8.43
C GLY A 73 -20.04 2.86 -7.27
N ILE A 74 -19.34 1.72 -7.16
CA ILE A 74 -19.47 0.80 -6.02
C ILE A 74 -18.94 1.45 -4.76
N ALA A 75 -17.74 2.06 -4.82
CA ALA A 75 -17.15 2.77 -3.69
C ALA A 75 -18.02 3.95 -3.24
N GLU A 76 -18.53 4.73 -4.19
CA GLU A 76 -19.42 5.87 -3.92
C GLU A 76 -20.72 5.41 -3.27
N PHE A 77 -21.37 4.38 -3.82
CA PHE A 77 -22.61 3.85 -3.28
C PHE A 77 -22.43 3.35 -1.84
N SER A 78 -21.41 2.52 -1.59
CA SER A 78 -21.14 1.96 -0.26
C SER A 78 -20.76 3.04 0.77
N SER A 79 -20.16 4.15 0.33
CA SER A 79 -19.76 5.26 1.21
C SER A 79 -20.93 6.14 1.68
N LYS A 80 -22.02 6.20 0.89
CA LYS A 80 -23.12 7.16 1.09
C LYS A 80 -24.44 6.51 1.56
N ASN A 81 -24.58 5.20 1.45
CA ASN A 81 -25.84 4.53 1.70
C ASN A 81 -25.75 3.53 2.85
N ASN A 82 -26.78 3.51 3.69
CA ASN A 82 -27.00 2.47 4.71
C ASN A 82 -27.98 1.43 4.18
N GLY A 83 -27.92 0.21 4.68
CA GLY A 83 -28.84 -0.87 4.34
C GLY A 83 -28.13 -2.20 4.08
N ASN A 84 -28.91 -3.19 3.70
CA ASN A 84 -28.46 -4.55 3.54
C ASN A 84 -28.65 -5.00 2.09
N TYR A 85 -27.60 -5.42 1.45
CA TYR A 85 -27.49 -5.57 0.01
C TYR A 85 -26.96 -6.93 -0.42
N TYR A 86 -27.36 -7.38 -1.62
CA TYR A 86 -26.75 -8.50 -2.32
C TYR A 86 -26.41 -8.12 -3.77
N LEU A 87 -25.35 -8.71 -4.32
CA LEU A 87 -24.88 -8.41 -5.67
C LEU A 87 -25.55 -9.29 -6.72
N PHE A 88 -25.86 -8.68 -7.87
CA PHE A 88 -26.23 -9.37 -9.09
C PHE A 88 -25.25 -8.98 -10.20
N LEU A 89 -24.36 -9.92 -10.58
CA LEU A 89 -23.18 -9.65 -11.40
C LEU A 89 -23.22 -10.29 -12.79
N LYS A 90 -24.39 -10.84 -13.23
CA LYS A 90 -24.51 -11.53 -14.51
C LYS A 90 -24.05 -10.68 -15.71
N TYR A 91 -24.13 -9.36 -15.59
CA TYR A 91 -23.82 -8.39 -16.64
C TYR A 91 -22.63 -7.47 -16.27
N ALA A 92 -21.89 -7.79 -15.23
CA ALA A 92 -20.62 -7.17 -14.92
C ALA A 92 -19.47 -7.77 -15.76
N ASP A 93 -18.40 -7.03 -15.94
CA ASP A 93 -17.13 -7.50 -16.52
C ASP A 93 -16.11 -7.80 -15.43
N SER A 94 -16.14 -7.05 -14.32
CA SER A 94 -15.30 -7.31 -13.13
C SER A 94 -15.74 -8.56 -12.39
N ASN A 95 -14.79 -9.21 -11.74
CA ASN A 95 -15.09 -10.37 -10.89
C ASN A 95 -15.69 -9.94 -9.54
N GLU A 96 -16.39 -10.88 -8.90
CA GLU A 96 -17.14 -10.65 -7.67
C GLU A 96 -16.25 -10.17 -6.52
N ILE A 97 -15.07 -10.78 -6.34
CA ILE A 97 -14.19 -10.45 -5.22
C ILE A 97 -13.63 -9.02 -5.32
N ASP A 98 -13.36 -8.53 -6.53
CA ASP A 98 -12.88 -7.16 -6.72
C ASP A 98 -13.99 -6.14 -6.41
N ILE A 99 -15.23 -6.42 -6.83
CA ILE A 99 -16.40 -5.60 -6.50
C ILE A 99 -16.61 -5.56 -4.98
N GLN A 100 -16.52 -6.71 -4.30
CA GLN A 100 -16.67 -6.82 -2.86
C GLN A 100 -15.55 -6.08 -2.09
N LYS A 101 -14.30 -6.18 -2.55
CA LYS A 101 -13.19 -5.38 -1.98
C LYS A 101 -13.47 -3.88 -2.09
N ILE A 102 -13.92 -3.41 -3.26
CA ILE A 102 -14.21 -2.00 -3.48
C ILE A 102 -15.42 -1.53 -2.65
N TRP A 103 -16.41 -2.41 -2.42
CA TRP A 103 -17.47 -2.14 -1.45
C TRP A 103 -16.89 -1.86 -0.04
N GLY A 104 -16.02 -2.72 0.44
CA GLY A 104 -15.33 -2.54 1.72
C GLY A 104 -14.49 -1.27 1.75
N TRP A 105 -13.79 -0.97 0.65
CA TRP A 105 -12.99 0.24 0.51
C TRP A 105 -13.82 1.52 0.62
N GLY A 106 -14.96 1.58 -0.06
CA GLY A 106 -15.87 2.74 -0.04
C GLY A 106 -16.55 2.94 1.31
N SER A 107 -16.79 1.86 2.06
CA SER A 107 -17.42 1.92 3.38
C SER A 107 -16.53 2.49 4.48
N TYR A 108 -15.23 2.64 4.24
CA TYR A 108 -14.27 3.19 5.20
C TYR A 108 -14.46 4.69 5.41
N LYS A 109 -14.38 5.11 6.66
CA LYS A 109 -14.33 6.53 7.06
C LYS A 109 -13.29 6.72 8.16
N PHE A 110 -12.40 7.67 7.96
CA PHE A 110 -11.40 8.04 8.99
C PHE A 110 -12.08 8.78 10.14
N ASN A 111 -11.77 8.37 11.39
CA ASN A 111 -12.30 8.96 12.64
C ASN A 111 -13.83 9.08 12.69
N ALA A 112 -14.55 8.18 12.04
CA ALA A 112 -16.00 8.14 12.07
C ALA A 112 -16.51 6.72 12.28
N SER A 113 -17.75 6.60 12.77
CA SER A 113 -18.41 5.30 12.88
C SER A 113 -18.50 4.65 11.49
N PRO A 114 -18.25 3.35 11.38
CA PRO A 114 -18.39 2.62 10.13
C PRO A 114 -19.79 2.83 9.53
N GLN A 115 -19.86 2.89 8.19
CA GLN A 115 -21.13 2.93 7.49
C GLN A 115 -21.95 1.67 7.82
N LYS A 116 -23.23 1.87 8.23
CA LYS A 116 -24.15 0.75 8.53
C LYS A 116 -24.69 0.18 7.21
N ASN A 117 -23.83 -0.50 6.45
CA ASN A 117 -24.20 -1.29 5.30
C ASN A 117 -23.67 -2.71 5.42
N LEU A 118 -24.47 -3.68 5.04
CA LEU A 118 -24.09 -5.07 4.96
C LEU A 118 -24.16 -5.54 3.51
N LEU A 119 -23.13 -6.24 3.07
CA LEU A 119 -23.10 -6.91 1.78
C LEU A 119 -23.08 -8.42 2.00
N TYR A 120 -24.06 -9.11 1.42
CA TYR A 120 -24.10 -10.57 1.45
C TYR A 120 -22.97 -11.19 0.65
N VAL A 121 -22.26 -12.12 1.26
CA VAL A 121 -21.17 -12.90 0.65
C VAL A 121 -21.47 -14.38 0.84
N LYS A 122 -21.83 -15.05 -0.26
CA LYS A 122 -22.28 -16.44 -0.23
C LYS A 122 -21.19 -17.44 0.22
N ASN A 123 -19.95 -17.21 -0.20
CA ASN A 123 -18.84 -18.13 0.09
C ASN A 123 -18.18 -17.74 1.44
N PRO A 124 -18.14 -18.64 2.46
CA PRO A 124 -17.56 -18.35 3.77
C PRO A 124 -16.06 -18.05 3.71
N GLU A 125 -15.31 -18.63 2.78
CA GLU A 125 -13.88 -18.36 2.64
C GLU A 125 -13.65 -16.96 2.10
N ASN A 126 -14.45 -16.54 1.10
CA ASN A 126 -14.44 -15.17 0.60
C ASN A 126 -14.88 -14.18 1.68
N LEU A 127 -15.88 -14.50 2.48
CA LEU A 127 -16.30 -13.65 3.60
C LEU A 127 -15.13 -13.40 4.55
N LYS A 128 -14.48 -14.46 5.02
CA LYS A 128 -13.33 -14.35 5.92
C LYS A 128 -12.16 -13.58 5.30
N PHE A 129 -11.90 -13.81 4.01
CA PHE A 129 -10.89 -13.05 3.28
C PHE A 129 -11.23 -11.55 3.25
N LEU A 130 -12.47 -11.18 2.92
CA LEU A 130 -12.94 -9.80 2.81
C LEU A 130 -12.96 -9.08 4.15
N GLU A 131 -13.34 -9.76 5.22
CA GLU A 131 -13.28 -9.23 6.59
C GLU A 131 -11.84 -8.90 6.98
N ASN A 132 -10.91 -9.85 6.81
CA ASN A 132 -9.49 -9.63 7.06
C ASN A 132 -8.93 -8.51 6.17
N TYR A 133 -9.22 -8.55 4.87
CA TYR A 133 -8.78 -7.53 3.92
C TYR A 133 -9.23 -6.14 4.35
N SER A 134 -10.52 -5.98 4.66
CA SER A 134 -11.05 -4.69 5.10
C SER A 134 -10.46 -4.23 6.43
N LEU A 135 -10.33 -5.14 7.40
CA LEU A 135 -9.77 -4.82 8.72
C LEU A 135 -8.32 -4.34 8.61
N TYR A 136 -7.48 -5.06 7.84
CA TYR A 136 -6.06 -4.72 7.72
C TYR A 136 -5.82 -3.50 6.85
N THR A 137 -6.58 -3.34 5.75
CA THR A 137 -6.48 -2.14 4.91
C THR A 137 -7.00 -0.90 5.63
N ASN A 138 -8.05 -0.99 6.44
CA ASN A 138 -8.54 0.12 7.24
C ASN A 138 -7.53 0.56 8.29
N LEU A 139 -6.89 -0.38 9.01
CA LEU A 139 -5.78 -0.05 9.92
C LEU A 139 -4.68 0.75 9.20
N SER A 140 -4.26 0.30 8.02
CA SER A 140 -3.21 0.99 7.27
C SER A 140 -3.66 2.36 6.76
N ARG A 141 -4.93 2.50 6.37
CA ARG A 141 -5.50 3.79 5.99
C ARG A 141 -5.60 4.75 7.18
N ASP A 142 -5.94 4.24 8.36
CA ASP A 142 -5.95 5.03 9.59
C ASP A 142 -4.54 5.54 9.91
N LEU A 143 -3.51 4.68 9.82
CA LEU A 143 -2.12 5.08 10.02
C LEU A 143 -1.71 6.23 9.08
N ILE A 144 -1.99 6.11 7.77
CA ILE A 144 -1.62 7.12 6.76
C ILE A 144 -2.41 8.43 6.95
N ASN A 145 -3.70 8.33 7.32
CA ASN A 145 -4.56 9.50 7.48
C ASN A 145 -4.28 10.25 8.80
N THR A 146 -3.74 9.57 9.81
CA THR A 146 -3.46 10.17 11.12
C THR A 146 -2.40 11.26 10.99
N PRO A 147 -2.63 12.47 11.55
CA PRO A 147 -1.67 13.55 11.53
C PRO A 147 -0.37 13.21 12.29
N ALA A 148 0.76 13.76 11.84
CA ALA A 148 2.08 13.44 12.41
C ALA A 148 2.25 13.86 13.87
N ASN A 149 1.53 14.87 14.36
CA ASN A 149 1.50 15.23 15.78
C ASN A 149 0.85 14.15 16.67
N GLN A 150 0.09 13.24 16.10
CA GLN A 150 -0.50 12.07 16.77
C GLN A 150 0.25 10.78 16.46
N LEU A 151 0.80 10.64 15.24
CA LEU A 151 1.52 9.46 14.79
C LEU A 151 2.98 9.78 14.48
N ASN A 152 3.82 9.78 15.51
CA ASN A 152 5.28 9.86 15.43
C ASN A 152 5.90 8.44 15.62
N PRO A 153 7.22 8.23 15.49
CA PRO A 153 7.84 6.91 15.62
C PRO A 153 7.44 6.16 16.90
N LYS A 154 7.45 6.82 18.04
CA LYS A 154 7.13 6.23 19.34
C LYS A 154 5.66 5.84 19.46
N THR A 155 4.75 6.74 19.06
CA THR A 155 3.29 6.46 19.12
C THR A 155 2.89 5.41 18.09
N PHE A 156 3.53 5.38 16.93
CA PHE A 156 3.31 4.35 15.92
C PHE A 156 3.69 2.96 16.48
N LEU A 157 4.90 2.80 17.01
CA LEU A 157 5.33 1.54 17.63
C LEU A 157 4.37 1.12 18.76
N SER A 158 4.00 2.05 19.63
CA SER A 158 3.07 1.80 20.74
C SER A 158 1.68 1.35 20.26
N LEU A 159 1.15 1.99 19.20
CA LEU A 159 -0.13 1.64 18.61
C LEU A 159 -0.12 0.19 18.08
N ILE A 160 0.92 -0.20 17.36
CA ILE A 160 1.04 -1.56 16.83
C ILE A 160 1.17 -2.58 17.98
N LYS A 161 2.00 -2.31 18.99
CA LYS A 161 2.17 -3.20 20.14
C LYS A 161 0.90 -3.42 20.94
N LYS A 162 0.02 -2.43 21.03
CA LYS A 162 -1.25 -2.50 21.77
C LYS A 162 -2.42 -3.03 20.95
N ASN A 163 -2.26 -3.21 19.65
CA ASN A 163 -3.35 -3.65 18.79
C ASN A 163 -3.48 -5.18 18.84
N GLU A 164 -4.65 -5.68 19.16
CA GLU A 164 -4.99 -7.12 19.28
C GLU A 164 -4.59 -7.96 18.06
N LEU A 165 -4.56 -7.37 16.87
CA LEU A 165 -4.14 -8.06 15.64
C LEU A 165 -2.68 -8.56 15.72
N PHE A 166 -1.88 -7.98 16.61
CA PHE A 166 -0.45 -8.26 16.71
C PHE A 166 -0.05 -9.09 17.94
N GLU A 167 -0.96 -9.38 18.87
CA GLU A 167 -0.68 -10.10 20.14
C GLU A 167 0.00 -11.46 19.94
N LYS A 168 -0.33 -12.15 18.83
CA LYS A 168 0.22 -13.48 18.53
C LYS A 168 1.60 -13.48 17.90
N PHE A 169 2.14 -12.30 17.57
CA PHE A 169 3.42 -12.20 16.86
C PHE A 169 4.58 -11.96 17.83
N ILE A 170 5.78 -12.30 17.39
CA ILE A 170 7.01 -12.17 18.17
C ILE A 170 7.64 -10.82 17.82
N PHE A 171 7.75 -9.94 18.81
CA PHE A 171 8.43 -8.66 18.68
C PHE A 171 9.90 -8.79 19.05
N THR A 172 10.78 -8.22 18.24
CA THR A 172 12.17 -7.98 18.61
C THR A 172 12.33 -6.50 18.97
N GLU A 173 12.73 -6.24 20.20
CA GLU A 173 12.87 -4.87 20.72
C GLU A 173 14.29 -4.36 20.57
N TYR A 174 14.43 -3.06 20.40
CA TYR A 174 15.70 -2.35 20.34
C TYR A 174 15.66 -1.12 21.24
N ASN A 175 16.68 -0.95 22.08
CA ASN A 175 16.87 0.32 22.80
C ASN A 175 17.59 1.33 21.89
N GLN A 176 17.65 2.60 22.32
CA GLN A 176 18.24 3.66 21.51
C GLN A 176 19.73 3.48 21.18
N ALA A 177 20.51 2.84 22.08
CA ALA A 177 21.91 2.51 21.82
C ALA A 177 22.03 1.44 20.71
N GLU A 178 21.14 0.45 20.74
CA GLU A 178 21.08 -0.58 19.71
C GLU A 178 20.59 0.01 18.37
N ILE A 179 19.61 0.91 18.37
CA ILE A 179 19.18 1.59 17.14
C ILE A 179 20.34 2.36 16.54
N LYS A 180 21.06 3.15 17.36
CA LYS A 180 22.25 3.89 16.91
C LYS A 180 23.33 3.00 16.30
N SER A 181 23.54 1.79 16.85
CA SER A 181 24.61 0.87 16.40
C SER A 181 24.18 -0.05 15.26
N LYS A 182 22.92 -0.54 15.28
CA LYS A 182 22.42 -1.53 14.32
C LYS A 182 21.65 -0.93 13.14
N PHE A 183 21.17 0.32 13.30
CA PHE A 183 20.40 1.08 12.30
C PHE A 183 20.93 2.53 12.22
N PRO A 184 22.23 2.71 11.96
CA PRO A 184 22.89 4.02 12.07
C PRO A 184 22.37 5.04 11.06
N LEU A 185 21.94 4.60 9.86
CA LEU A 185 21.39 5.47 8.84
C LEU A 185 19.99 5.99 9.25
N THR A 186 19.15 5.10 9.80
CA THR A 186 17.84 5.48 10.38
C THR A 186 18.02 6.43 11.56
N PHE A 187 19.00 6.16 12.42
CA PHE A 187 19.32 7.04 13.55
C PHE A 187 19.71 8.45 13.07
N ALA A 188 20.56 8.53 12.05
CA ALA A 188 21.02 9.81 11.49
C ALA A 188 19.87 10.65 10.90
N VAL A 189 18.91 10.00 10.23
CA VAL A 189 17.70 10.68 9.73
C VAL A 189 16.88 11.26 10.88
N GLY A 190 16.63 10.47 11.91
CA GLY A 190 15.73 10.89 13.00
C GLY A 190 16.39 11.62 14.16
N GLN A 191 17.72 11.84 14.15
CA GLN A 191 18.42 12.46 15.29
C GLN A 191 18.06 13.94 15.50
N ALA A 192 17.54 14.60 14.46
CA ALA A 192 17.11 16.00 14.51
C ALA A 192 15.76 16.18 15.19
N SER A 193 14.91 15.17 15.20
CA SER A 193 13.59 15.23 15.83
C SER A 193 13.69 15.13 17.36
N SER A 194 12.73 15.75 18.06
CA SER A 194 12.54 15.56 19.50
C SER A 194 12.11 14.13 19.83
N VAL A 195 11.47 13.43 18.91
CA VAL A 195 11.09 12.02 19.03
C VAL A 195 12.13 11.15 18.34
N LYS A 196 12.74 10.25 19.11
CA LYS A 196 13.80 9.38 18.60
C LYS A 196 13.28 8.33 17.63
N PRO A 197 14.12 7.85 16.70
CA PRO A 197 13.78 6.73 15.81
C PRO A 197 13.40 5.48 16.58
N GLU A 198 12.54 4.67 15.95
CA GLU A 198 12.07 3.38 16.46
C GLU A 198 12.14 2.32 15.36
N ILE A 199 12.23 1.05 15.76
CA ILE A 199 12.23 -0.08 14.83
C ILE A 199 11.08 -1.01 15.19
N LEU A 200 10.14 -1.20 14.28
CA LEU A 200 9.15 -2.26 14.37
C LEU A 200 9.72 -3.51 13.68
N HIS A 201 10.02 -4.53 14.46
CA HIS A 201 10.56 -5.79 13.97
C HIS A 201 9.72 -6.94 14.54
N ILE A 202 8.97 -7.60 13.67
CA ILE A 202 8.00 -8.63 14.05
C ILE A 202 8.25 -9.89 13.21
N SER A 203 8.03 -11.05 13.80
CA SER A 203 7.91 -12.31 13.07
C SER A 203 6.66 -13.09 13.46
N ASN A 204 6.08 -13.82 12.52
CA ASN A 204 4.88 -14.62 12.78
C ASN A 204 5.21 -15.94 13.52
N LYS A 205 6.45 -16.36 13.47
CA LYS A 205 6.98 -17.58 14.11
C LYS A 205 8.44 -17.38 14.46
N LYS A 206 8.98 -18.19 15.39
CA LYS A 206 10.42 -18.23 15.65
C LYS A 206 11.19 -18.61 14.38
N ILE A 207 12.11 -17.75 13.98
CA ILE A 207 12.97 -17.95 12.82
C ILE A 207 14.24 -18.70 13.27
N LEU A 208 14.53 -19.82 12.62
CA LEU A 208 15.73 -20.60 12.84
C LEU A 208 16.76 -20.33 11.72
N LYS A 209 18.02 -20.62 11.95
CA LYS A 209 19.12 -20.37 10.98
C LYS A 209 18.91 -21.05 9.61
N LYS A 210 18.21 -22.20 9.58
CA LYS A 210 17.88 -22.93 8.34
C LYS A 210 16.68 -22.39 7.56
N ASP A 211 15.90 -21.52 8.19
CA ASP A 211 14.68 -21.00 7.57
C ASP A 211 15.01 -19.95 6.51
N LYS A 212 14.12 -19.84 5.52
CA LYS A 212 14.16 -18.84 4.47
C LYS A 212 12.85 -18.08 4.47
N PRO A 213 12.64 -17.14 5.43
CA PRO A 213 11.37 -16.42 5.54
C PRO A 213 11.15 -15.50 4.33
N ILE A 214 9.91 -15.09 4.15
CA ILE A 214 9.60 -13.86 3.38
C ILE A 214 9.88 -12.69 4.32
N VAL A 215 10.65 -11.70 3.87
CA VAL A 215 10.87 -10.45 4.61
C VAL A 215 10.12 -9.33 3.92
N ILE A 216 9.27 -8.67 4.69
CA ILE A 216 8.48 -7.51 4.26
C ILE A 216 9.05 -6.27 4.94
N ILE A 217 9.36 -5.23 4.17
CA ILE A 217 9.96 -4.00 4.66
C ILE A 217 9.05 -2.82 4.30
N GLY A 218 8.98 -1.82 5.18
CA GLY A 218 8.24 -0.60 4.90
C GLY A 218 9.00 0.66 5.33
N LYS A 219 9.03 1.69 4.46
CA LYS A 219 9.52 3.02 4.83
C LYS A 219 8.59 3.64 5.88
N GLY A 220 9.13 3.96 7.06
CA GLY A 220 8.39 4.50 8.19
C GLY A 220 8.73 5.96 8.53
N VAL A 221 8.91 6.83 7.55
CA VAL A 221 9.14 8.26 7.80
C VAL A 221 7.81 8.92 8.18
N THR A 222 7.60 9.17 9.48
CA THR A 222 6.31 9.62 10.01
C THR A 222 5.97 11.05 9.64
N PHE A 223 6.97 11.87 9.39
CA PHE A 223 6.85 13.17 8.73
C PHE A 223 8.19 13.54 8.05
N ASP A 224 8.11 14.14 6.87
CA ASP A 224 9.29 14.51 6.10
C ASP A 224 9.28 16.00 5.74
N THR A 225 10.20 16.75 6.37
CA THR A 225 10.42 18.16 6.04
C THR A 225 11.37 18.34 4.86
N GLY A 226 12.06 17.25 4.44
CA GLY A 226 13.23 17.29 3.56
C GLY A 226 14.56 17.44 4.31
N GLY A 227 14.54 17.60 5.63
CA GLY A 227 15.74 17.96 6.40
C GLY A 227 16.23 19.35 6.05
N VAL A 228 17.54 19.60 6.06
CA VAL A 228 18.09 20.92 5.70
C VAL A 228 17.90 21.27 4.21
N ASN A 229 17.71 20.29 3.32
CA ASN A 229 17.18 20.50 1.97
C ASN A 229 15.65 20.57 2.03
N ILE A 230 15.14 21.61 2.70
CA ILE A 230 13.74 21.75 3.04
C ILE A 230 12.83 21.71 1.81
N LYS A 231 11.71 21.01 1.91
CA LYS A 231 10.76 20.87 0.80
C LYS A 231 10.15 22.22 0.41
N PRO A 232 10.09 22.53 -0.91
CA PRO A 232 9.55 23.81 -1.36
C PRO A 232 8.03 23.86 -1.32
N GLY A 233 7.47 25.06 -1.08
CA GLY A 233 6.06 25.39 -1.23
C GLY A 233 5.12 24.42 -0.49
N ASN A 234 4.10 23.95 -1.18
CA ASN A 234 3.06 23.05 -0.64
C ASN A 234 3.45 21.58 -0.57
N SER A 235 4.68 21.23 -0.97
CA SER A 235 5.11 19.81 -1.05
C SER A 235 5.18 19.15 0.33
N MET A 236 5.34 19.91 1.42
CA MET A 236 5.42 19.40 2.78
C MET A 236 4.07 19.05 3.40
N ARG A 237 2.99 19.75 3.02
CA ARG A 237 1.68 19.67 3.69
C ARG A 237 1.16 18.24 3.89
N ASN A 238 1.40 17.35 2.94
CA ASN A 238 0.88 15.99 2.98
C ASN A 238 1.92 14.96 3.40
N MET A 239 3.04 15.36 3.99
CA MET A 239 4.13 14.45 4.34
C MET A 239 3.85 13.57 5.57
N LYS A 240 2.70 13.71 6.24
CA LYS A 240 2.18 12.69 7.16
C LYS A 240 2.01 11.31 6.50
N LYS A 241 1.82 11.27 5.17
CA LYS A 241 1.70 10.05 4.38
C LYS A 241 3.03 9.36 4.09
N ASP A 242 4.16 9.95 4.48
CA ASP A 242 5.49 9.46 4.08
C ASP A 242 5.91 8.15 4.78
N MET A 243 5.12 7.71 5.73
CA MET A 243 5.13 6.37 6.32
C MET A 243 4.16 5.39 5.63
N GLY A 244 3.62 5.74 4.48
CA GLY A 244 2.66 4.92 3.75
C GLY A 244 3.23 3.58 3.30
N GLY A 245 4.54 3.53 3.01
CA GLY A 245 5.24 2.26 2.75
C GLY A 245 5.16 1.31 3.94
N ALA A 246 5.36 1.81 5.17
CA ALA A 246 5.19 1.04 6.40
C ALA A 246 3.76 0.54 6.57
N ALA A 247 2.77 1.39 6.33
CA ALA A 247 1.36 1.02 6.44
C ALA A 247 0.97 -0.08 5.44
N ILE A 248 1.42 0.01 4.18
CA ILE A 248 1.19 -1.04 3.17
C ILE A 248 1.88 -2.35 3.57
N ALA A 249 3.12 -2.27 4.05
CA ALA A 249 3.88 -3.44 4.53
C ALA A 249 3.18 -4.15 5.70
N ILE A 250 2.56 -3.41 6.62
CA ILE A 250 1.73 -3.94 7.71
C ILE A 250 0.53 -4.72 7.16
N SER A 251 -0.24 -4.11 6.23
CA SER A 251 -1.36 -4.81 5.61
C SER A 251 -0.92 -6.09 4.90
N LEU A 252 0.20 -6.03 4.15
CA LEU A 252 0.72 -7.21 3.45
C LEU A 252 1.15 -8.30 4.45
N PHE A 253 1.82 -7.94 5.54
CA PHE A 253 2.22 -8.88 6.60
C PHE A 253 1.02 -9.60 7.21
N LEU A 254 -0.02 -8.87 7.59
CA LEU A 254 -1.24 -9.42 8.17
C LEU A 254 -1.99 -10.32 7.17
N MET A 255 -2.14 -9.89 5.92
CA MET A 255 -2.75 -10.68 4.85
C MET A 255 -1.95 -11.94 4.54
N ALA A 256 -0.63 -11.82 4.35
CA ALA A 256 0.24 -12.97 4.09
C ALA A 256 0.18 -13.99 5.24
N ASN A 257 0.16 -13.52 6.50
CA ASN A 257 0.02 -14.42 7.64
C ASN A 257 -1.36 -15.09 7.71
N SER A 258 -2.42 -14.47 7.20
CA SER A 258 -3.74 -15.09 7.13
C SER A 258 -3.85 -16.14 6.03
N LEU A 259 -3.14 -15.95 4.91
CA LEU A 259 -3.16 -16.81 3.72
C LEU A 259 -2.12 -17.94 3.80
N LEU A 260 -0.88 -17.63 4.20
CA LEU A 260 0.28 -18.51 4.14
C LEU A 260 0.57 -19.18 5.50
N LYS A 261 -0.24 -20.16 5.89
CA LYS A 261 -0.19 -20.77 7.25
C LYS A 261 1.15 -21.42 7.61
N LYS A 262 1.87 -21.96 6.62
CA LYS A 262 3.15 -22.67 6.84
C LYS A 262 4.37 -21.77 6.71
N THR A 263 4.26 -20.65 6.01
CA THR A 263 5.35 -19.75 5.65
C THR A 263 5.79 -18.90 6.85
N LYS A 264 7.08 -18.75 7.04
CA LYS A 264 7.66 -17.82 8.02
C LYS A 264 7.79 -16.44 7.38
N ILE A 265 7.34 -15.44 8.10
CA ILE A 265 7.26 -14.06 7.61
C ILE A 265 7.85 -13.13 8.65
N VAL A 266 8.70 -12.21 8.23
CA VAL A 266 9.30 -11.16 9.05
C VAL A 266 8.86 -9.81 8.50
N LEU A 267 8.48 -8.89 9.37
CA LEU A 267 8.20 -7.49 9.06
C LEU A 267 9.26 -6.60 9.71
N ILE A 268 9.85 -5.70 8.94
CA ILE A 268 10.85 -4.74 9.40
C ILE A 268 10.43 -3.34 8.96
N ILE A 269 10.20 -2.45 9.92
CA ILE A 269 9.83 -1.05 9.66
C ILE A 269 10.74 -0.16 10.50
N PRO A 270 11.80 0.40 9.91
CA PRO A 270 12.51 1.51 10.54
C PRO A 270 11.66 2.77 10.47
N MET A 271 11.53 3.47 11.60
CA MET A 271 10.71 4.65 11.75
C MET A 271 11.55 5.84 12.21
N ALA A 272 11.40 6.96 11.52
CA ALA A 272 12.06 8.21 11.85
C ALA A 272 11.19 9.41 11.43
N GLU A 273 11.49 10.58 11.97
CA GLU A 273 10.98 11.85 11.50
C GLU A 273 12.13 12.66 10.92
N ASN A 274 12.05 13.06 9.66
CA ASN A 274 13.07 13.89 9.03
C ASN A 274 12.79 15.37 9.33
N SER A 275 13.44 15.87 10.36
CA SER A 275 13.21 17.21 10.90
C SER A 275 14.44 18.13 10.74
N VAL A 276 14.22 19.42 10.92
CA VAL A 276 15.27 20.45 10.89
C VAL A 276 15.63 20.89 12.31
N SER A 277 16.88 20.72 12.68
CA SER A 277 17.44 21.23 13.95
C SER A 277 18.95 21.34 13.84
N GLY A 278 19.61 21.78 14.91
CA GLY A 278 21.09 21.81 15.00
C GLY A 278 21.75 20.41 14.89
N ASN A 279 20.97 19.34 15.07
CA ASN A 279 21.44 17.95 14.96
C ASN A 279 21.11 17.28 13.62
N SER A 280 20.56 18.00 12.65
CA SER A 280 20.21 17.44 11.33
C SER A 280 21.45 16.93 10.60
N MET A 281 21.32 15.82 9.86
CA MET A 281 22.31 15.45 8.85
C MET A 281 22.37 16.53 7.76
N ARG A 282 23.53 16.70 7.16
CA ARG A 282 23.78 17.79 6.19
C ARG A 282 24.31 17.22 4.87
N PRO A 283 24.11 17.90 3.76
CA PRO A 283 24.85 17.60 2.53
C PRO A 283 26.35 17.61 2.79
N GLY A 284 27.05 16.58 2.33
CA GLY A 284 28.48 16.35 2.56
C GLY A 284 28.80 15.49 3.81
N ASP A 285 27.86 15.24 4.71
CA ASP A 285 28.08 14.30 5.83
C ASP A 285 28.28 12.88 5.27
N ILE A 286 29.18 12.12 5.90
CA ILE A 286 29.43 10.72 5.57
C ILE A 286 28.91 9.84 6.73
N LEU A 287 27.91 9.04 6.43
CA LEU A 287 27.32 8.09 7.37
C LEU A 287 27.89 6.69 7.12
N THR A 288 28.11 5.92 8.19
CA THR A 288 28.54 4.54 8.07
C THR A 288 27.38 3.60 8.43
N SER A 289 26.99 2.72 7.51
CA SER A 289 25.95 1.70 7.73
C SER A 289 26.42 0.61 8.70
N SER A 290 25.50 -0.24 9.14
CA SER A 290 25.83 -1.35 10.06
C SER A 290 26.79 -2.39 9.46
N SER A 291 26.86 -2.48 8.13
CA SER A 291 27.85 -3.33 7.43
C SER A 291 29.21 -2.64 7.20
N GLY A 292 29.37 -1.39 7.63
CA GLY A 292 30.59 -0.61 7.41
C GLY A 292 30.63 0.15 6.08
N LYS A 293 29.58 0.05 5.25
CA LYS A 293 29.49 0.80 3.99
C LYS A 293 29.29 2.29 4.27
N LYS A 294 30.13 3.13 3.68
CA LYS A 294 30.05 4.59 3.82
C LYS A 294 29.11 5.20 2.80
N VAL A 295 28.21 6.07 3.24
CA VAL A 295 27.22 6.77 2.41
C VAL A 295 27.42 8.27 2.58
N GLU A 296 27.72 8.97 1.50
CA GLU A 296 27.74 10.43 1.47
C GLU A 296 26.30 10.96 1.29
N ILE A 297 25.92 11.89 2.12
CA ILE A 297 24.62 12.58 2.01
C ILE A 297 24.76 13.70 0.97
N SER A 298 24.28 13.49 -0.22
CA SER A 298 24.20 14.53 -1.23
C SER A 298 22.88 15.34 -1.13
N HIS A 299 21.82 14.72 -0.60
CA HIS A 299 20.53 15.38 -0.43
C HIS A 299 19.77 14.82 0.79
N THR A 300 19.40 15.66 1.72
CA THR A 300 18.74 15.24 2.98
C THR A 300 17.27 14.84 2.78
N ASP A 301 16.62 15.22 1.69
CA ASP A 301 15.27 14.80 1.27
C ASP A 301 15.27 13.42 0.54
N ALA A 302 16.42 12.75 0.55
CA ALA A 302 16.58 11.36 0.11
C ALA A 302 16.83 10.43 1.32
N GLU A 303 16.09 10.65 2.39
CA GLU A 303 16.20 10.00 3.70
C GLU A 303 15.59 8.60 3.72
N GLY A 304 14.49 8.40 2.99
CA GLY A 304 13.72 7.14 3.02
C GLY A 304 14.55 5.94 2.58
N ARG A 305 15.43 6.10 1.60
CA ARG A 305 16.33 5.04 1.16
C ARG A 305 17.40 4.68 2.19
N LEU A 306 17.73 5.60 3.10
CA LEU A 306 18.63 5.34 4.22
C LEU A 306 17.98 4.40 5.24
N LEU A 307 16.69 4.61 5.54
CA LEU A 307 15.91 3.69 6.38
C LEU A 307 15.83 2.30 5.73
N LEU A 308 15.54 2.25 4.43
CA LEU A 308 15.47 0.98 3.69
C LEU A 308 16.82 0.25 3.70
N ALA A 309 17.93 0.97 3.56
CA ALA A 309 19.27 0.38 3.59
C ALA A 309 19.54 -0.39 4.90
N ASP A 310 19.27 0.22 6.06
CA ASP A 310 19.40 -0.43 7.36
C ASP A 310 18.48 -1.67 7.47
N ALA A 311 17.24 -1.56 6.96
CA ALA A 311 16.30 -2.69 6.95
C ALA A 311 16.77 -3.84 6.05
N MET A 312 17.37 -3.53 4.89
CA MET A 312 17.96 -4.53 3.99
C MET A 312 19.15 -5.26 4.64
N GLU A 313 20.01 -4.52 5.35
CA GLU A 313 21.13 -5.13 6.09
C GLU A 313 20.64 -6.08 7.19
N LEU A 314 19.55 -5.73 7.88
CA LEU A 314 18.91 -6.67 8.81
C LEU A 314 18.28 -7.86 8.08
N ALA A 315 17.58 -7.63 6.96
CA ALA A 315 16.93 -8.67 6.17
C ALA A 315 17.94 -9.73 5.67
N ASN A 316 19.14 -9.31 5.26
CA ASN A 316 20.19 -10.22 4.82
C ASN A 316 20.54 -11.33 5.86
N LYS A 317 20.40 -11.03 7.17
CA LYS A 317 20.69 -11.99 8.26
C LYS A 317 19.75 -13.19 8.25
N TYR A 318 18.57 -13.06 7.62
CA TYR A 318 17.58 -14.13 7.51
C TYR A 318 17.78 -15.03 6.28
N ASN A 319 18.65 -14.67 5.33
CA ASN A 319 18.77 -15.35 4.03
C ASN A 319 17.39 -15.65 3.42
N PRO A 320 16.55 -14.64 3.20
CA PRO A 320 15.13 -14.81 2.88
C PRO A 320 14.90 -15.45 1.51
N SER A 321 13.75 -16.09 1.35
CA SER A 321 13.27 -16.60 0.05
C SER A 321 12.77 -15.49 -0.88
N LEU A 322 12.34 -14.36 -0.29
CA LEU A 322 11.88 -13.17 -1.00
C LEU A 322 11.97 -11.97 -0.05
N ILE A 323 12.43 -10.84 -0.56
CA ILE A 323 12.28 -9.52 0.08
C ILE A 323 11.25 -8.72 -0.72
N VAL A 324 10.28 -8.13 -0.03
CA VAL A 324 9.32 -7.17 -0.61
C VAL A 324 9.39 -5.89 0.21
N ASP A 325 9.60 -4.75 -0.45
CA ASP A 325 9.52 -3.49 0.28
C ASP A 325 8.60 -2.48 -0.41
N PHE A 326 8.04 -1.60 0.42
CA PHE A 326 7.19 -0.50 0.01
C PHE A 326 7.74 0.80 0.58
N ALA A 327 7.85 1.80 -0.27
CA ALA A 327 8.26 3.13 0.15
C ALA A 327 7.58 4.22 -0.66
N THR A 328 7.21 5.30 0.00
CA THR A 328 6.87 6.57 -0.61
C THR A 328 8.18 7.29 -0.95
N LEU A 329 8.90 6.74 -1.94
CA LEU A 329 10.33 7.01 -2.05
C LEU A 329 10.64 8.22 -2.90
N THR A 330 10.00 8.35 -4.08
CA THR A 330 10.36 9.42 -5.02
C THR A 330 9.15 10.11 -5.65
N GLY A 331 9.28 11.43 -5.86
CA GLY A 331 8.38 12.17 -6.73
C GLY A 331 8.50 11.74 -8.20
N ALA A 332 9.66 11.23 -8.59
CA ALA A 332 9.95 10.82 -9.98
C ALA A 332 9.05 9.66 -10.44
N ALA A 333 8.78 8.67 -9.60
CA ALA A 333 7.85 7.58 -9.92
C ALA A 333 6.45 8.12 -10.20
N ARG A 334 5.97 9.03 -9.34
CA ARG A 334 4.65 9.66 -9.50
C ARG A 334 4.55 10.53 -10.75
N VAL A 335 5.60 11.29 -11.08
CA VAL A 335 5.62 12.10 -12.30
C VAL A 335 5.55 11.21 -13.54
N ALA A 336 6.17 10.03 -13.50
CA ALA A 336 6.17 9.09 -14.61
C ALA A 336 4.84 8.32 -14.78
N LEU A 337 4.21 7.90 -13.67
CA LEU A 337 3.10 6.92 -13.68
C LEU A 337 1.79 7.44 -13.10
N GLY A 338 1.75 8.67 -12.59
CA GLY A 338 0.60 9.23 -11.88
C GLY A 338 0.51 8.74 -10.43
N GLU A 339 -0.65 8.98 -9.80
CA GLU A 339 -0.85 8.64 -8.39
C GLU A 339 -1.37 7.22 -8.16
N ASP A 340 -1.93 6.58 -9.19
CA ASP A 340 -2.67 5.33 -9.06
C ASP A 340 -1.83 4.08 -9.32
N ILE A 341 -0.82 4.21 -10.16
CA ILE A 341 0.04 3.11 -10.59
C ILE A 341 1.40 3.25 -9.91
N PRO A 342 1.73 2.42 -8.92
CA PRO A 342 3.06 2.44 -8.32
C PRO A 342 4.09 1.91 -9.31
N ALA A 343 5.30 2.49 -9.29
CA ALA A 343 6.43 1.87 -9.93
C ALA A 343 6.87 0.64 -9.12
N TYR A 344 7.28 -0.45 -9.79
CA TYR A 344 7.98 -1.51 -9.10
C TYR A 344 9.30 -1.85 -9.80
N PHE A 345 10.23 -2.39 -9.02
CA PHE A 345 11.52 -2.89 -9.46
C PHE A 345 11.73 -4.31 -8.96
N SER A 346 12.49 -5.09 -9.69
CA SER A 346 12.90 -6.42 -9.22
C SER A 346 14.24 -6.78 -9.83
N ASN A 347 15.12 -7.37 -9.02
CA ASN A 347 16.37 -7.97 -9.44
C ASN A 347 16.21 -9.40 -9.98
N ASN A 348 14.98 -9.93 -9.99
CA ASN A 348 14.67 -11.30 -10.38
C ASN A 348 13.63 -11.32 -11.51
N GLU A 349 14.01 -11.84 -12.68
CA GLU A 349 13.16 -11.86 -13.87
C GLU A 349 11.96 -12.81 -13.75
N ASP A 350 12.09 -13.93 -13.01
CA ASP A 350 10.97 -14.86 -12.80
C ASP A 350 9.88 -14.21 -11.95
N VAL A 351 10.27 -13.51 -10.87
CA VAL A 351 9.35 -12.74 -10.05
C VAL A 351 8.66 -11.65 -10.89
N ALA A 352 9.44 -10.90 -11.67
CA ALA A 352 8.90 -9.84 -12.52
C ALA A 352 7.92 -10.37 -13.56
N LYS A 353 8.23 -11.49 -14.22
CA LYS A 353 7.30 -12.16 -15.17
C LYS A 353 6.00 -12.57 -14.49
N LYS A 354 6.06 -13.14 -13.29
CA LYS A 354 4.88 -13.53 -12.51
C LYS A 354 4.01 -12.34 -12.14
N ILE A 355 4.61 -11.21 -11.69
CA ILE A 355 3.89 -9.96 -11.42
C ILE A 355 3.24 -9.42 -12.69
N ASN A 356 3.94 -9.41 -13.82
CA ASN A 356 3.40 -8.94 -15.10
C ASN A 356 2.21 -9.79 -15.58
N LEU A 357 2.22 -11.11 -15.34
CA LEU A 357 1.07 -11.98 -15.63
C LEU A 357 -0.18 -11.57 -14.82
N LEU A 358 -0.01 -11.11 -13.58
CA LEU A 358 -1.11 -10.63 -12.75
C LEU A 358 -1.65 -9.26 -13.20
N ASN A 359 -0.86 -8.50 -13.95
CA ASN A 359 -1.24 -7.20 -14.52
C ASN A 359 -2.03 -7.29 -15.84
N GLN A 360 -2.15 -8.46 -16.48
CA GLN A 360 -2.71 -8.58 -17.84
C GLN A 360 -4.15 -8.06 -17.99
N LYS A 361 -4.98 -8.23 -16.96
CA LYS A 361 -6.38 -7.78 -17.00
C LYS A 361 -6.56 -6.32 -16.57
N LYS A 362 -5.73 -5.84 -15.66
CA LYS A 362 -5.76 -4.48 -15.12
C LYS A 362 -4.36 -4.11 -14.64
N ILE A 363 -3.84 -2.97 -15.07
CA ILE A 363 -2.55 -2.46 -14.62
C ILE A 363 -2.69 -2.00 -13.18
N ARG A 364 -1.97 -2.68 -12.26
CA ARG A 364 -1.95 -2.39 -10.82
C ARG A 364 -0.57 -1.97 -10.32
N ALA A 365 0.47 -2.17 -11.15
CA ALA A 365 1.83 -1.70 -10.93
C ALA A 365 2.57 -1.69 -12.26
N TRP A 366 3.59 -0.87 -12.41
CA TRP A 366 4.39 -0.80 -13.64
C TRP A 366 5.87 -1.00 -13.35
N ARG A 367 6.51 -1.92 -14.07
CA ARG A 367 7.93 -2.22 -13.88
C ARG A 367 8.79 -1.11 -14.49
N LEU A 368 9.69 -0.52 -13.68
CA LEU A 368 10.79 0.30 -14.14
C LEU A 368 12.11 -0.52 -14.10
N PRO A 369 13.09 -0.20 -14.94
CA PRO A 369 14.33 -0.98 -15.04
C PRO A 369 15.31 -0.66 -13.90
N LEU A 370 16.02 -1.68 -13.40
CA LEU A 370 17.24 -1.50 -12.64
C LEU A 370 18.40 -1.30 -13.63
N HIS A 371 18.50 -0.11 -14.24
CA HIS A 371 19.52 0.19 -15.26
C HIS A 371 20.89 0.35 -14.63
N ALA A 372 21.68 -0.72 -14.62
CA ALA A 372 22.97 -0.80 -13.93
C ALA A 372 23.94 0.36 -14.22
N PRO A 373 24.05 0.92 -15.47
CA PRO A 373 24.91 2.07 -15.70
C PRO A 373 24.57 3.31 -14.85
N TYR A 374 23.33 3.45 -14.37
CA TYR A 374 22.94 4.57 -13.51
C TYR A 374 23.51 4.47 -12.07
N LYS A 375 24.12 3.34 -11.69
CA LYS A 375 24.94 3.27 -10.46
C LYS A 375 26.09 4.30 -10.48
N ASN A 376 26.57 4.66 -11.65
CA ASN A 376 27.58 5.72 -11.80
C ASN A 376 27.10 7.10 -11.30
N LYS A 377 25.78 7.37 -11.32
CA LYS A 377 25.17 8.59 -10.79
C LYS A 377 25.20 8.66 -9.25
N LEU A 378 25.46 7.55 -8.59
CA LEU A 378 25.57 7.43 -7.13
C LEU A 378 27.02 7.34 -6.66
N LYS A 379 28.00 7.54 -7.53
CA LYS A 379 29.42 7.53 -7.11
C LYS A 379 29.74 8.73 -6.23
N SER A 380 30.51 8.49 -5.17
CA SER A 380 31.11 9.49 -4.32
C SER A 380 32.62 9.46 -4.48
N HIS A 381 33.27 10.60 -4.30
CA HIS A 381 34.73 10.69 -4.17
C HIS A 381 35.20 10.39 -2.75
N PHE A 382 34.32 10.47 -1.75
CA PHE A 382 34.66 10.41 -0.33
C PHE A 382 34.07 9.19 0.38
N ALA A 383 33.08 8.51 -0.25
CA ALA A 383 32.36 7.39 0.32
C ALA A 383 32.18 6.26 -0.70
N ASN A 384 31.58 5.13 -0.29
CA ASN A 384 31.25 4.06 -1.22
C ASN A 384 30.19 4.48 -2.25
N LEU A 385 29.23 5.31 -1.82
CA LEU A 385 28.15 5.83 -2.66
C LEU A 385 27.52 7.10 -2.06
N CYS A 386 26.83 7.88 -2.91
CA CYS A 386 25.95 8.98 -2.48
C CYS A 386 24.52 8.49 -2.28
N ASN A 387 23.77 9.12 -1.39
CA ASN A 387 22.36 8.79 -1.20
C ASN A 387 21.46 9.30 -2.33
N ALA A 388 21.87 10.28 -3.12
CA ALA A 388 21.10 10.79 -4.27
C ALA A 388 22.03 11.19 -5.43
N SER A 389 21.47 11.15 -6.66
CA SER A 389 22.13 11.68 -7.84
C SER A 389 22.11 13.22 -7.81
N LEU A 390 23.25 13.85 -8.21
CA LEU A 390 23.38 15.31 -8.24
C LEU A 390 22.63 15.94 -9.44
N ASP A 391 22.40 15.20 -10.52
CA ASP A 391 21.73 15.71 -11.72
C ASP A 391 20.18 15.63 -11.66
N GLY A 392 19.62 15.04 -10.60
CA GLY A 392 18.19 14.88 -10.41
C GLY A 392 17.47 13.95 -11.39
N MET A 393 18.20 13.36 -12.37
CA MET A 393 17.62 12.53 -13.41
C MET A 393 17.45 11.07 -12.95
N ALA A 394 16.41 10.40 -13.47
CA ALA A 394 16.10 9.00 -13.17
C ALA A 394 15.94 8.69 -11.67
N GLY A 395 15.36 9.62 -10.90
CA GLY A 395 15.32 9.58 -9.43
C GLY A 395 14.77 8.29 -8.85
N SER A 396 13.72 7.69 -9.44
CA SER A 396 13.16 6.42 -8.96
C SER A 396 14.11 5.25 -9.23
N ILE A 397 14.76 5.21 -10.40
CA ILE A 397 15.72 4.15 -10.76
C ILE A 397 16.97 4.23 -9.87
N THR A 398 17.53 5.42 -9.66
CA THR A 398 18.72 5.60 -8.82
C THR A 398 18.41 5.30 -7.36
N ALA A 399 17.19 5.62 -6.87
CA ALA A 399 16.74 5.24 -5.54
C ALA A 399 16.65 3.71 -5.36
N ALA A 400 16.07 3.01 -6.32
CA ALA A 400 15.99 1.55 -6.31
C ALA A 400 17.39 0.91 -6.38
N LEU A 401 18.28 1.42 -7.23
CA LEU A 401 19.68 0.96 -7.32
C LEU A 401 20.47 1.19 -6.04
N PHE A 402 20.20 2.30 -5.32
CA PHE A 402 20.78 2.55 -4.01
C PHE A 402 20.36 1.47 -3.01
N VAL A 403 19.05 1.19 -2.91
CA VAL A 403 18.52 0.17 -1.99
C VAL A 403 19.03 -1.23 -2.35
N GLU A 404 19.05 -1.57 -3.65
CA GLU A 404 19.60 -2.85 -4.15
C GLU A 404 21.06 -3.09 -3.69
N ASP A 405 21.84 -2.01 -3.58
CA ASP A 405 23.26 -2.11 -3.19
C ASP A 405 23.46 -2.62 -1.76
N PHE A 406 22.44 -2.57 -0.93
CA PHE A 406 22.43 -3.12 0.45
C PHE A 406 21.92 -4.56 0.54
N ILE A 407 21.58 -5.21 -0.57
CA ILE A 407 21.28 -6.63 -0.63
C ILE A 407 22.59 -7.38 -0.89
N ASN A 408 23.12 -8.08 0.14
CA ASN A 408 24.43 -8.73 0.08
C ASN A 408 24.46 -9.91 -0.91
N ASN A 409 23.43 -10.76 -0.88
CA ASN A 409 23.30 -11.89 -1.79
C ASN A 409 22.35 -11.53 -2.95
N LYS A 410 22.91 -11.25 -4.12
CA LYS A 410 22.14 -10.86 -5.31
C LYS A 410 21.20 -11.94 -5.86
N ASN A 411 21.31 -13.17 -5.38
CA ASN A 411 20.39 -14.26 -5.71
C ASN A 411 19.10 -14.22 -4.87
N ILE A 412 19.04 -13.42 -3.81
CA ILE A 412 17.80 -13.21 -3.05
C ILE A 412 16.83 -12.42 -3.93
N PRO A 413 15.67 -13.00 -4.29
CA PRO A 413 14.65 -12.26 -5.03
C PRO A 413 14.17 -11.06 -4.24
N TRP A 414 14.09 -9.91 -4.90
CA TRP A 414 13.65 -8.66 -4.30
C TRP A 414 12.65 -7.95 -5.19
N VAL A 415 11.63 -7.38 -4.57
CA VAL A 415 10.65 -6.52 -5.20
C VAL A 415 10.51 -5.24 -4.38
N HIS A 416 10.76 -4.11 -5.01
CA HIS A 416 10.59 -2.77 -4.45
C HIS A 416 9.41 -2.07 -5.10
N PHE A 417 8.52 -1.50 -4.28
CA PHE A 417 7.45 -0.63 -4.74
C PHE A 417 7.71 0.82 -4.33
N ASP A 418 7.91 1.69 -5.33
CA ASP A 418 7.91 3.14 -5.16
C ASP A 418 6.47 3.64 -5.34
N THR A 419 5.79 3.88 -4.22
CA THR A 419 4.36 4.13 -4.14
C THR A 419 4.05 5.55 -3.67
N TYR A 420 2.85 6.05 -3.93
CA TYR A 420 2.44 7.37 -3.45
C TYR A 420 1.73 7.33 -2.10
N ALA A 421 1.07 6.21 -1.79
CA ALA A 421 0.27 5.97 -0.58
C ALA A 421 -0.83 7.01 -0.32
N TRP A 422 -1.25 7.74 -1.34
CA TRP A 422 -2.28 8.76 -1.28
C TRP A 422 -3.10 8.78 -2.55
N SER A 423 -4.35 9.26 -2.46
CA SER A 423 -5.23 9.53 -3.61
C SER A 423 -5.85 10.92 -3.46
N SER A 424 -5.88 11.67 -4.54
CA SER A 424 -6.64 12.93 -4.64
C SER A 424 -8.13 12.72 -4.87
N GLY A 425 -8.57 11.47 -5.05
CA GLY A 425 -9.94 11.09 -5.36
C GLY A 425 -10.17 10.74 -6.83
N SER A 426 -9.10 10.52 -7.60
CA SER A 426 -9.14 10.35 -9.06
C SER A 426 -9.90 9.10 -9.52
N ILE A 427 -9.73 7.94 -8.89
CA ILE A 427 -10.31 6.67 -9.37
C ILE A 427 -11.52 6.23 -8.55
N LEU A 428 -11.42 6.23 -7.23
CA LEU A 428 -12.48 5.69 -6.35
C LEU A 428 -13.31 6.78 -5.66
N ASN A 429 -13.19 8.05 -6.09
CA ASN A 429 -13.82 9.20 -5.47
C ASN A 429 -13.58 9.31 -3.95
N THR A 430 -12.44 8.74 -3.48
CA THR A 430 -12.06 8.77 -2.07
C THR A 430 -10.71 9.47 -1.93
N GLN A 431 -10.72 10.67 -1.37
CA GLN A 431 -9.49 11.39 -1.03
C GLN A 431 -8.87 10.80 0.25
N GLY A 432 -7.55 10.67 0.28
CA GLY A 432 -6.82 10.20 1.46
C GLY A 432 -5.92 9.00 1.18
N ALA A 433 -5.72 8.20 2.21
CA ALA A 433 -4.85 7.03 2.16
C ALA A 433 -5.23 6.04 1.07
N ALA A 434 -4.23 5.65 0.27
CA ALA A 434 -4.33 4.61 -0.75
C ALA A 434 -3.20 3.59 -0.56
N LEU A 435 -3.43 2.34 -0.98
CA LEU A 435 -2.51 1.23 -0.72
C LEU A 435 -2.04 0.61 -2.04
N GLN A 436 -1.46 1.46 -2.91
CA GLN A 436 -1.03 1.03 -4.24
C GLN A 436 0.08 -0.04 -4.13
N GLY A 437 -0.05 -1.10 -4.91
CA GLY A 437 0.86 -2.25 -4.90
C GLY A 437 0.47 -3.37 -3.93
N LEU A 438 -0.44 -3.12 -2.96
CA LEU A 438 -0.86 -4.14 -2.00
C LEU A 438 -1.55 -5.32 -2.65
N ASP A 439 -2.59 -5.07 -3.46
CA ASP A 439 -3.43 -6.12 -4.04
C ASP A 439 -2.66 -7.09 -4.94
N ILE A 440 -1.77 -6.56 -5.77
CA ILE A 440 -0.96 -7.38 -6.66
C ILE A 440 0.00 -8.28 -5.87
N MET A 441 0.54 -7.79 -4.74
CA MET A 441 1.41 -8.58 -3.89
C MET A 441 0.65 -9.61 -3.04
N ILE A 442 -0.56 -9.30 -2.58
CA ILE A 442 -1.43 -10.30 -1.94
C ILE A 442 -1.71 -11.45 -2.91
N GLU A 443 -2.08 -11.14 -4.15
CA GLU A 443 -2.36 -12.15 -5.18
C GLU A 443 -1.10 -12.95 -5.53
N TYR A 444 0.05 -12.27 -5.69
CA TYR A 444 1.33 -12.90 -5.95
C TYR A 444 1.70 -13.90 -4.85
N LEU A 445 1.66 -13.48 -3.60
CA LEU A 445 2.00 -14.33 -2.46
C LEU A 445 1.03 -15.50 -2.34
N ASN A 446 -0.27 -15.26 -2.48
CA ASN A 446 -1.28 -16.33 -2.43
C ASN A 446 -1.08 -17.35 -3.54
N LYS A 447 -0.72 -16.95 -4.75
CA LYS A 447 -0.58 -17.85 -5.90
C LYS A 447 0.72 -18.65 -5.90
N TYR A 448 1.81 -18.08 -5.38
CA TYR A 448 3.15 -18.67 -5.56
C TYR A 448 3.82 -19.11 -4.27
N PHE A 449 3.22 -18.85 -3.08
CA PHE A 449 3.77 -19.20 -1.76
C PHE A 449 2.78 -19.93 -0.84
N SER A 450 1.52 -20.16 -1.28
CA SER A 450 0.51 -20.95 -0.53
C SER A 450 0.86 -22.43 -0.44
#